data_1a87a28b5a17a4e1ce9b7631642aaae2
#
_entry.id   1a87a28b5a17a4e1ce9b7631642aaae2
#
_cell.length_a   1.000
_cell.length_b   1.000
_cell.length_c   1.000
_cell.angle_alpha   90.00
_cell.angle_beta   90.00
_cell.angle_gamma   90.00
#
_symmetry.space_group_name_H-M   'P 1'
#
loop_
_entity.id
_entity.type
_entity.pdbx_description
1 polymer ?
#
loop_
_entity_poly.entity_id
_entity_poly.type
_entity_poly.pdbx_seq_one_letter_code
_entity_poly.pdbx_strand_id
1 'polypeptide(L)'
;MAQKYNKMKTLFLVLLFTTTALPAQVAELILLDASTKQPIPNVEVYYTHSLNGTITNEEGKAKITVENDTLTLSHIGYETKKIFTDKTFSKATVYLTPQEIQLDEVVLYNFDLKKKVKYVLDNYFKLYDTKAKILECTYREKMIRNDTLTRLYQVQLDWWSKTYRYASFNQPLEKLLQIRLKNVDYSKMLSEDEVAARSAHLERTPMFMYLFVNTYLSFIDQFGENIDIKKVEKSKDVTKVTFNADIVINKKLNLKLENSVLVFDNTTNAVRKVIFNDIHQGIKDKVSDKTKTPYKSITDNYRLELTLTDYKGKLLFSSYYVRLIGAIEYKGKRDKLFLEHSFLRTGVQNKHIKKEDRIDIQKSFHEYITPHKQGEAKFLLTKEEQDFINQ
;
A
#
# COMPACT_ATOMS: atom_id res chain seq x y z
N MET A 1 -45.52 -32.96 -33.88
CA MET A 1 -44.34 -32.11 -34.14
C MET A 1 -44.03 -31.13 -32.98
N ALA A 2 -44.98 -30.46 -32.38
CA ALA A 2 -44.79 -29.49 -31.30
C ALA A 2 -44.05 -30.01 -30.03
N GLN A 3 -44.30 -31.27 -29.64
CA GLN A 3 -43.74 -31.88 -28.44
C GLN A 3 -42.22 -32.20 -28.58
N LYS A 4 -41.78 -32.46 -29.81
CA LYS A 4 -40.35 -32.70 -30.12
C LYS A 4 -39.55 -31.36 -30.14
N TYR A 5 -40.21 -30.27 -30.53
CA TYR A 5 -39.63 -28.92 -30.55
C TYR A 5 -39.45 -28.33 -29.14
N ASN A 6 -40.37 -28.60 -28.22
CA ASN A 6 -40.27 -28.19 -26.81
C ASN A 6 -39.13 -28.93 -26.07
N LYS A 7 -38.96 -30.25 -26.30
CA LYS A 7 -37.87 -31.03 -25.70
C LYS A 7 -36.49 -30.55 -26.20
N MET A 8 -36.41 -30.13 -27.45
CA MET A 8 -35.17 -29.63 -28.04
C MET A 8 -34.81 -28.22 -27.51
N LYS A 9 -35.82 -27.36 -27.29
CA LYS A 9 -35.61 -26.04 -26.61
C LYS A 9 -35.19 -26.20 -25.17
N THR A 10 -35.75 -27.14 -24.43
CA THR A 10 -35.39 -27.41 -23.04
C THR A 10 -33.98 -28.00 -22.95
N LEU A 11 -33.59 -28.86 -23.89
CA LEU A 11 -32.22 -29.39 -23.97
C LEU A 11 -31.19 -28.32 -24.30
N PHE A 12 -31.52 -27.36 -25.19
CA PHE A 12 -30.65 -26.23 -25.53
C PHE A 12 -30.56 -25.24 -24.37
N LEU A 13 -31.61 -25.03 -23.59
CA LEU A 13 -31.61 -24.17 -22.41
C LEU A 13 -30.78 -24.78 -21.28
N VAL A 14 -30.80 -26.09 -21.10
CA VAL A 14 -29.99 -26.79 -20.09
C VAL A 14 -28.52 -26.79 -20.50
N LEU A 15 -28.17 -26.88 -21.79
CA LEU A 15 -26.79 -26.77 -22.27
C LEU A 15 -26.21 -25.35 -22.13
N LEU A 16 -27.06 -24.31 -22.14
CA LEU A 16 -26.60 -22.92 -21.96
C LEU A 16 -26.30 -22.58 -20.49
N PHE A 17 -26.83 -23.34 -19.53
CA PHE A 17 -26.60 -23.11 -18.10
C PHE A 17 -25.41 -23.91 -17.52
N THR A 18 -24.77 -24.75 -18.31
CA THR A 18 -23.51 -25.42 -17.91
C THR A 18 -22.25 -24.66 -18.30
N THR A 19 -22.29 -23.32 -18.35
CA THR A 19 -21.09 -22.54 -18.27
C THR A 19 -20.59 -22.69 -16.83
N THR A 20 -19.88 -23.77 -16.57
CA THR A 20 -19.08 -23.91 -15.35
C THR A 20 -18.17 -22.70 -15.27
N ALA A 21 -18.44 -21.78 -14.35
CA ALA A 21 -17.46 -20.82 -13.93
C ALA A 21 -16.27 -21.64 -13.42
N LEU A 22 -15.26 -21.84 -14.28
CA LEU A 22 -14.02 -22.46 -13.85
C LEU A 22 -13.48 -21.56 -12.74
N PRO A 23 -13.30 -22.06 -11.52
CA PRO A 23 -12.71 -21.25 -10.46
C PRO A 23 -11.35 -20.74 -10.98
N ALA A 24 -11.11 -19.45 -10.83
CA ALA A 24 -9.80 -18.89 -11.18
C ALA A 24 -8.74 -19.65 -10.40
N GLN A 25 -7.80 -20.26 -11.11
CA GLN A 25 -6.73 -21.00 -10.48
C GLN A 25 -5.87 -20.05 -9.66
N VAL A 26 -5.57 -20.43 -8.43
CA VAL A 26 -4.76 -19.66 -7.50
C VAL A 26 -3.45 -20.40 -7.26
N ALA A 27 -2.34 -19.68 -7.33
CA ALA A 27 -1.02 -20.18 -6.99
C ALA A 27 -0.52 -19.62 -5.66
N GLU A 28 0.24 -20.45 -4.94
CA GLU A 28 0.93 -20.07 -3.72
C GLU A 28 2.43 -19.91 -3.99
N LEU A 29 3.00 -18.81 -3.51
CA LEU A 29 4.40 -18.48 -3.62
C LEU A 29 5.02 -18.41 -2.22
N ILE A 30 6.27 -18.87 -2.11
CA ILE A 30 7.12 -18.65 -0.95
C ILE A 30 8.40 -17.98 -1.47
N LEU A 31 8.67 -16.78 -1.00
CA LEU A 31 9.83 -15.99 -1.43
C LEU A 31 10.86 -15.97 -0.32
N LEU A 32 12.05 -16.45 -0.65
CA LEU A 32 13.17 -16.61 0.27
C LEU A 32 14.41 -15.88 -0.24
N ASP A 33 15.20 -15.37 0.66
CA ASP A 33 16.55 -14.86 0.35
C ASP A 33 17.45 -15.99 -0.16
N ALA A 34 18.11 -15.77 -1.29
CA ALA A 34 18.94 -16.80 -1.91
C ALA A 34 20.15 -17.18 -1.06
N SER A 35 20.66 -16.27 -0.23
CA SER A 35 21.85 -16.48 0.60
C SER A 35 21.49 -17.05 1.96
N THR A 36 20.55 -16.41 2.66
CA THR A 36 20.20 -16.74 4.06
C THR A 36 19.09 -17.77 4.20
N LYS A 37 18.31 -18.01 3.11
CA LYS A 37 17.09 -18.84 3.09
C LYS A 37 15.97 -18.34 4.00
N GLN A 38 16.09 -17.13 4.53
CA GLN A 38 15.06 -16.51 5.34
C GLN A 38 13.90 -16.00 4.46
N PRO A 39 12.66 -15.99 4.98
CA PRO A 39 11.53 -15.43 4.27
C PRO A 39 11.70 -13.93 4.02
N ILE A 40 11.26 -13.47 2.85
CA ILE A 40 11.30 -12.05 2.48
C ILE A 40 9.88 -11.49 2.54
N PRO A 41 9.55 -10.67 3.54
CA PRO A 41 8.27 -9.97 3.60
C PRO A 41 8.21 -8.80 2.61
N ASN A 42 7.01 -8.34 2.30
CA ASN A 42 6.74 -7.16 1.48
C ASN A 42 7.33 -7.20 0.06
N VAL A 43 7.56 -8.38 -0.50
CA VAL A 43 7.89 -8.52 -1.92
C VAL A 43 6.64 -8.24 -2.74
N GLU A 44 6.71 -7.29 -3.64
CA GLU A 44 5.65 -7.04 -4.61
C GLU A 44 5.64 -8.15 -5.66
N VAL A 45 4.49 -8.77 -5.83
CA VAL A 45 4.24 -9.89 -6.76
C VAL A 45 3.12 -9.45 -7.69
N TYR A 46 3.43 -9.13 -8.95
CA TYR A 46 2.44 -8.58 -9.88
C TYR A 46 2.68 -9.02 -11.31
N TYR A 47 1.60 -9.11 -12.07
CA TYR A 47 1.67 -9.37 -13.51
C TYR A 47 2.02 -8.11 -14.29
N THR A 48 2.87 -8.28 -15.30
CA THR A 48 3.41 -7.14 -16.06
C THR A 48 2.34 -6.41 -16.87
N HIS A 49 1.35 -7.13 -17.44
CA HIS A 49 0.33 -6.54 -18.31
C HIS A 49 -0.98 -6.22 -17.59
N SER A 50 -1.52 -7.17 -16.83
CA SER A 50 -2.78 -6.96 -16.11
C SER A 50 -2.63 -6.09 -14.87
N LEU A 51 -1.41 -6.03 -14.29
CA LEU A 51 -1.09 -5.38 -13.03
C LEU A 51 -1.81 -5.98 -11.81
N ASN A 52 -2.48 -7.13 -11.96
CA ASN A 52 -2.97 -7.89 -10.82
C ASN A 52 -1.80 -8.32 -9.96
N GLY A 53 -1.92 -8.13 -8.67
CA GLY A 53 -0.80 -8.37 -7.78
C GLY A 53 -1.19 -8.61 -6.34
N THR A 54 -0.18 -8.95 -5.57
CA THR A 54 -0.20 -9.15 -4.13
C THR A 54 1.17 -8.80 -3.55
N ILE A 55 1.33 -8.90 -2.23
CA ILE A 55 2.63 -8.80 -1.55
C ILE A 55 2.82 -10.01 -0.65
N THR A 56 4.07 -10.36 -0.34
CA THR A 56 4.36 -11.41 0.63
C THR A 56 4.09 -10.94 2.05
N ASN A 57 3.58 -11.85 2.88
CA ASN A 57 3.44 -11.66 4.31
C ASN A 57 4.79 -11.81 5.05
N GLU A 58 4.80 -11.73 6.37
CA GLU A 58 6.00 -11.87 7.21
C GLU A 58 6.68 -13.24 7.08
N GLU A 59 5.94 -14.28 6.64
CA GLU A 59 6.47 -15.61 6.37
C GLU A 59 6.97 -15.77 4.91
N GLY A 60 7.07 -14.68 4.15
CA GLY A 60 7.47 -14.70 2.73
C GLY A 60 6.44 -15.32 1.80
N LYS A 61 5.21 -15.56 2.27
CA LYS A 61 4.15 -16.22 1.50
C LYS A 61 3.25 -15.24 0.78
N ALA A 62 2.88 -15.57 -0.45
CA ALA A 62 1.93 -14.83 -1.25
C ALA A 62 0.97 -15.78 -1.98
N LYS A 63 -0.25 -15.29 -2.28
CA LYS A 63 -1.27 -15.99 -3.06
C LYS A 63 -1.71 -15.11 -4.21
N ILE A 64 -1.71 -15.65 -5.43
CA ILE A 64 -2.06 -14.90 -6.64
C ILE A 64 -2.94 -15.72 -7.58
N THR A 65 -3.91 -15.06 -8.21
CA THR A 65 -4.68 -15.68 -9.30
C THR A 65 -3.76 -15.90 -10.50
N VAL A 66 -3.74 -17.10 -11.04
CA VAL A 66 -2.85 -17.45 -12.15
C VAL A 66 -3.36 -16.83 -13.44
N GLU A 67 -2.46 -16.14 -14.12
CA GLU A 67 -2.66 -15.58 -15.46
C GLU A 67 -1.62 -16.14 -16.44
N ASN A 68 -1.93 -16.11 -17.73
CA ASN A 68 -0.98 -16.44 -18.79
C ASN A 68 -0.14 -15.20 -19.13
N ASP A 69 0.75 -14.83 -18.21
CA ASP A 69 1.52 -13.59 -18.25
C ASP A 69 2.84 -13.73 -17.46
N THR A 70 3.66 -12.71 -17.55
CA THR A 70 4.91 -12.62 -16.80
C THR A 70 4.66 -12.02 -15.41
N LEU A 71 4.91 -12.85 -14.40
CA LEU A 71 4.89 -12.46 -12.98
C LEU A 71 6.21 -11.79 -12.61
N THR A 72 6.14 -10.57 -12.14
CA THR A 72 7.29 -9.79 -11.65
C THR A 72 7.32 -9.83 -10.14
N LEU A 73 8.49 -10.20 -9.59
CA LEU A 73 8.78 -10.24 -8.16
C LEU A 73 9.80 -9.13 -7.87
N SER A 74 9.40 -8.13 -7.10
CA SER A 74 10.22 -6.95 -6.86
C SER A 74 10.29 -6.61 -5.37
N HIS A 75 11.48 -6.40 -4.87
CA HIS A 75 11.73 -5.93 -3.52
C HIS A 75 13.00 -5.08 -3.48
N ILE A 76 12.99 -4.00 -2.67
CA ILE A 76 14.19 -3.18 -2.50
C ILE A 76 15.30 -3.99 -1.82
N GLY A 77 16.48 -3.99 -2.41
CA GLY A 77 17.62 -4.79 -1.93
C GLY A 77 17.77 -6.16 -2.56
N TYR A 78 16.87 -6.52 -3.49
CA TYR A 78 16.94 -7.75 -4.28
C TYR A 78 16.86 -7.46 -5.77
N GLU A 79 17.46 -8.32 -6.56
CA GLU A 79 17.28 -8.30 -8.02
C GLU A 79 15.83 -8.62 -8.36
N THR A 80 15.24 -7.83 -9.28
CA THR A 80 13.89 -8.09 -9.77
C THR A 80 13.87 -9.39 -10.56
N LYS A 81 13.02 -10.33 -10.15
CA LYS A 81 12.87 -11.62 -10.84
C LYS A 81 11.57 -11.66 -11.61
N LYS A 82 11.65 -12.23 -12.83
CA LYS A 82 10.48 -12.41 -13.69
C LYS A 82 10.27 -13.90 -13.96
N ILE A 83 9.03 -14.37 -13.86
CA ILE A 83 8.62 -15.75 -14.04
C ILE A 83 7.40 -15.75 -14.96
N PHE A 84 7.48 -16.49 -16.06
CA PHE A 84 6.30 -16.72 -16.88
C PHE A 84 5.38 -17.74 -16.19
N THR A 85 4.11 -17.46 -16.12
CA THR A 85 3.09 -18.35 -15.54
C THR A 85 2.04 -18.71 -16.58
N ASP A 86 1.52 -19.91 -16.46
CA ASP A 86 0.41 -20.41 -17.25
C ASP A 86 -0.54 -21.24 -16.36
N LYS A 87 -1.54 -21.86 -16.96
CA LYS A 87 -2.54 -22.67 -16.24
C LYS A 87 -1.96 -23.87 -15.46
N THR A 88 -0.70 -24.20 -15.61
CA THR A 88 -0.05 -25.30 -14.87
C THR A 88 0.65 -24.81 -13.60
N PHE A 89 0.81 -23.49 -13.46
CA PHE A 89 1.48 -22.87 -12.33
C PHE A 89 0.59 -22.94 -11.08
N SER A 90 1.03 -23.62 -10.02
CA SER A 90 0.22 -23.84 -8.82
C SER A 90 0.92 -23.45 -7.52
N LYS A 91 2.19 -23.81 -7.37
CA LYS A 91 2.99 -23.52 -6.18
C LYS A 91 4.46 -23.38 -6.56
N ALA A 92 5.14 -22.38 -5.99
CA ALA A 92 6.56 -22.22 -6.19
C ALA A 92 7.26 -21.65 -4.96
N THR A 93 8.44 -22.19 -4.65
CA THR A 93 9.41 -21.51 -3.79
C THR A 93 10.42 -20.81 -4.68
N VAL A 94 10.51 -19.49 -4.50
CA VAL A 94 11.36 -18.63 -5.34
C VAL A 94 12.42 -17.97 -4.46
N TYR A 95 13.67 -18.11 -4.88
CA TYR A 95 14.79 -17.44 -4.24
C TYR A 95 15.07 -16.14 -4.98
N LEU A 96 15.11 -15.02 -4.22
CA LEU A 96 15.55 -13.73 -4.73
C LEU A 96 17.02 -13.52 -4.34
N THR A 97 17.81 -13.11 -5.32
CA THR A 97 19.21 -12.77 -5.13
C THR A 97 19.32 -11.38 -4.52
N PRO A 98 20.01 -11.20 -3.39
CA PRO A 98 20.34 -9.87 -2.90
C PRO A 98 21.02 -9.06 -4.00
N GLN A 99 20.61 -7.81 -4.16
CA GLN A 99 21.21 -6.94 -5.18
C GLN A 99 22.63 -6.59 -4.76
N GLU A 100 23.61 -6.91 -5.62
CA GLU A 100 24.98 -6.43 -5.43
C GLU A 100 25.01 -4.90 -5.56
N ILE A 101 25.51 -4.25 -4.55
CA ILE A 101 25.56 -2.80 -4.46
C ILE A 101 27.01 -2.38 -4.67
N GLN A 102 27.26 -1.67 -5.77
CA GLN A 102 28.52 -0.96 -5.91
C GLN A 102 28.46 0.33 -5.08
N LEU A 103 29.31 0.40 -4.07
CA LEU A 103 29.55 1.62 -3.31
C LEU A 103 30.43 2.54 -4.15
N ASP A 104 29.87 3.65 -4.59
CA ASP A 104 30.61 4.68 -5.32
C ASP A 104 30.84 5.86 -4.36
N GLU A 105 31.95 5.84 -3.62
CA GLU A 105 32.32 6.88 -2.65
C GLU A 105 32.42 8.27 -3.30
N VAL A 106 32.81 8.35 -4.57
CA VAL A 106 32.97 9.61 -5.30
C VAL A 106 31.60 10.28 -5.55
N VAL A 107 30.52 9.53 -5.60
CA VAL A 107 29.16 10.05 -5.85
C VAL A 107 28.57 10.71 -4.61
N LEU A 108 28.99 10.32 -3.40
CA LEU A 108 28.49 10.89 -2.14
C LEU A 108 28.72 12.40 -2.04
N TYR A 109 29.92 12.87 -2.40
CA TYR A 109 30.32 14.29 -2.23
C TYR A 109 29.64 15.25 -3.22
N ASN A 110 29.10 14.74 -4.35
CA ASN A 110 28.52 15.56 -5.41
C ASN A 110 27.02 15.27 -5.64
N PHE A 111 26.36 14.50 -4.77
CA PHE A 111 24.94 14.16 -4.94
C PHE A 111 24.04 15.26 -4.37
N ASP A 112 23.49 16.07 -5.26
CA ASP A 112 22.51 17.10 -4.92
C ASP A 112 21.08 16.53 -4.96
N LEU A 113 20.58 16.11 -3.78
CA LEU A 113 19.26 15.52 -3.65
C LEU A 113 18.15 16.51 -4.00
N LYS A 114 18.26 17.78 -3.57
CA LYS A 114 17.23 18.80 -3.88
C LYS A 114 17.13 19.05 -5.39
N LYS A 115 18.26 19.17 -6.07
CA LYS A 115 18.28 19.34 -7.54
C LYS A 115 17.64 18.15 -8.26
N LYS A 116 17.91 16.93 -7.80
CA LYS A 116 17.29 15.72 -8.35
C LYS A 116 15.79 15.69 -8.12
N VAL A 117 15.36 15.99 -6.90
CA VAL A 117 13.93 16.05 -6.53
C VAL A 117 13.21 17.15 -7.31
N LYS A 118 13.82 18.34 -7.44
CA LYS A 118 13.27 19.43 -8.24
C LYS A 118 13.10 19.03 -9.71
N TYR A 119 14.09 18.35 -10.32
CA TYR A 119 13.95 17.82 -11.68
C TYR A 119 12.70 16.93 -11.82
N VAL A 120 12.46 16.03 -10.86
CA VAL A 120 11.31 15.15 -10.86
C VAL A 120 10.00 15.94 -10.77
N LEU A 121 9.93 16.93 -9.88
CA LEU A 121 8.75 17.79 -9.72
C LEU A 121 8.45 18.61 -10.99
N ASP A 122 9.47 19.19 -11.60
CA ASP A 122 9.35 19.99 -12.83
C ASP A 122 8.91 19.13 -14.04
N ASN A 123 9.26 17.85 -14.05
CA ASN A 123 8.90 16.90 -15.12
C ASN A 123 7.76 15.93 -14.74
N TYR A 124 7.03 16.20 -13.67
CA TYR A 124 6.08 15.25 -13.06
C TYR A 124 5.10 14.63 -14.06
N PHE A 125 4.46 15.44 -14.91
CA PHE A 125 3.49 14.95 -15.89
C PHE A 125 4.08 14.09 -17.02
N LYS A 126 5.38 14.18 -17.27
CA LYS A 126 6.09 13.32 -18.21
C LYS A 126 6.41 11.97 -17.59
N LEU A 127 6.80 11.99 -16.31
CA LEU A 127 7.31 10.83 -15.57
C LEU A 127 6.20 9.95 -14.99
N TYR A 128 5.09 10.57 -14.58
CA TYR A 128 3.99 9.88 -13.87
C TYR A 128 2.68 9.94 -14.62
N ASP A 129 1.88 8.89 -14.49
CA ASP A 129 0.50 8.89 -15.00
C ASP A 129 -0.42 9.58 -13.98
N THR A 130 -0.86 10.78 -14.34
CA THR A 130 -1.69 11.64 -13.48
C THR A 130 -3.15 11.68 -13.90
N LYS A 131 -3.55 10.94 -14.96
CA LYS A 131 -4.92 10.98 -15.50
C LYS A 131 -5.92 10.35 -14.54
N ALA A 132 -7.14 10.90 -14.52
CA ALA A 132 -8.25 10.34 -13.76
C ALA A 132 -8.54 8.89 -14.15
N LYS A 133 -8.63 8.00 -13.17
CA LYS A 133 -8.94 6.58 -13.33
C LYS A 133 -9.38 5.97 -12.01
N ILE A 134 -9.85 4.75 -12.03
CA ILE A 134 -10.03 3.91 -10.85
C ILE A 134 -8.77 3.06 -10.69
N LEU A 135 -8.21 3.05 -9.48
CA LEU A 135 -7.31 2.00 -9.03
C LEU A 135 -8.12 1.02 -8.19
N GLU A 136 -8.15 -0.23 -8.60
CA GLU A 136 -8.65 -1.32 -7.78
C GLU A 136 -7.59 -1.63 -6.74
N CYS A 137 -7.99 -1.69 -5.48
CA CYS A 137 -7.03 -1.76 -4.39
C CYS A 137 -7.48 -2.73 -3.31
N THR A 138 -6.50 -3.35 -2.66
CA THR A 138 -6.66 -4.03 -1.39
C THR A 138 -6.13 -3.11 -0.30
N TYR A 139 -6.92 -2.88 0.73
CA TYR A 139 -6.51 -2.14 1.92
C TYR A 139 -6.58 -3.06 3.13
N ARG A 140 -5.51 -3.08 3.91
CA ARG A 140 -5.38 -3.89 5.11
C ARG A 140 -4.90 -3.03 6.27
N GLU A 141 -5.44 -3.31 7.45
CA GLU A 141 -5.02 -2.68 8.68
C GLU A 141 -4.83 -3.71 9.79
N LYS A 142 -3.75 -3.53 10.57
CA LYS A 142 -3.41 -4.30 11.74
C LYS A 142 -3.10 -3.36 12.90
N MET A 143 -3.71 -3.59 14.06
CA MET A 143 -3.41 -2.83 15.28
C MET A 143 -3.14 -3.79 16.44
N ILE A 144 -2.00 -3.58 17.08
CA ILE A 144 -1.61 -4.26 18.31
C ILE A 144 -1.57 -3.23 19.42
N ARG A 145 -2.20 -3.56 20.55
CA ARG A 145 -2.24 -2.73 21.75
C ARG A 145 -1.73 -3.53 22.94
N ASN A 146 -0.72 -3.04 23.64
CA ASN A 146 -0.09 -3.76 24.75
C ASN A 146 0.23 -5.21 24.40
N ASP A 147 0.90 -5.41 23.26
CA ASP A 147 1.32 -6.71 22.73
C ASP A 147 0.15 -7.68 22.38
N THR A 148 -1.09 -7.19 22.35
CA THR A 148 -2.27 -7.97 21.94
C THR A 148 -2.82 -7.43 20.61
N LEU A 149 -3.05 -8.33 19.66
CA LEU A 149 -3.74 -8.01 18.40
C LEU A 149 -5.20 -7.63 18.71
N THR A 150 -5.60 -6.40 18.42
CA THR A 150 -6.92 -5.87 18.78
C THR A 150 -7.77 -5.52 17.56
N ARG A 151 -7.12 -5.31 16.40
CA ARG A 151 -7.81 -5.00 15.16
C ARG A 151 -7.08 -5.60 13.98
N LEU A 152 -7.81 -6.27 13.14
CA LEU A 152 -7.32 -6.79 11.88
C LEU A 152 -8.47 -6.81 10.88
N TYR A 153 -8.30 -6.13 9.75
CA TYR A 153 -9.24 -6.26 8.64
C TYR A 153 -8.57 -6.04 7.29
N GLN A 154 -9.21 -6.55 6.26
CA GLN A 154 -8.84 -6.35 4.87
C GLN A 154 -10.08 -6.15 4.03
N VAL A 155 -10.01 -5.19 3.12
CA VAL A 155 -11.10 -4.86 2.22
C VAL A 155 -10.59 -4.69 0.79
N GLN A 156 -11.46 -4.99 -0.16
CA GLN A 156 -11.30 -4.65 -1.56
C GLN A 156 -12.07 -3.37 -1.85
N LEU A 157 -11.43 -2.42 -2.48
CA LEU A 157 -12.04 -1.15 -2.81
C LEU A 157 -11.62 -0.63 -4.19
N ASP A 158 -12.43 0.24 -4.74
CA ASP A 158 -12.08 1.07 -5.88
C ASP A 158 -11.77 2.48 -5.38
N TRP A 159 -10.63 2.99 -5.78
CA TRP A 159 -10.21 4.35 -5.53
C TRP A 159 -10.13 5.12 -6.85
N TRP A 160 -11.05 6.03 -7.06
CA TRP A 160 -10.98 6.98 -8.15
C TRP A 160 -10.41 8.30 -7.65
N SER A 161 -9.44 8.85 -8.39
CA SER A 161 -8.95 10.21 -8.16
C SER A 161 -9.03 11.01 -9.44
N LYS A 162 -9.41 12.29 -9.33
CA LYS A 162 -9.45 13.24 -10.44
C LYS A 162 -8.06 13.45 -11.05
N THR A 163 -7.04 13.36 -10.22
CA THR A 163 -5.64 13.40 -10.62
C THR A 163 -4.79 12.65 -9.63
N TYR A 164 -3.72 12.02 -10.10
CA TYR A 164 -2.70 11.37 -9.26
C TYR A 164 -1.50 12.30 -9.02
N ARG A 165 -1.80 13.58 -8.84
CA ARG A 165 -0.88 14.62 -8.42
C ARG A 165 -1.55 15.52 -7.39
N TYR A 166 -0.94 15.67 -6.25
CA TYR A 166 -1.38 16.67 -5.26
C TYR A 166 -1.15 18.08 -5.82
N ALA A 167 -2.16 18.89 -5.84
CA ALA A 167 -2.07 20.28 -6.33
C ALA A 167 -2.42 21.30 -5.22
N SER A 168 -3.58 21.15 -4.58
CA SER A 168 -4.00 21.89 -3.38
C SER A 168 -5.37 21.40 -2.92
N PHE A 169 -5.68 21.58 -1.64
CA PHE A 169 -6.98 21.21 -1.06
C PHE A 169 -8.08 22.29 -1.19
N ASN A 170 -7.98 23.18 -2.15
CA ASN A 170 -8.96 24.26 -2.31
C ASN A 170 -10.30 23.80 -2.91
N GLN A 171 -10.49 22.50 -3.18
CA GLN A 171 -11.74 21.93 -3.65
C GLN A 171 -12.29 20.92 -2.62
N PRO A 172 -13.63 20.79 -2.53
CA PRO A 172 -14.22 19.73 -1.74
C PRO A 172 -13.62 18.37 -2.08
N LEU A 173 -13.32 17.61 -1.06
CA LEU A 173 -12.59 16.34 -1.13
C LEU A 173 -13.29 15.34 -2.08
N GLU A 174 -14.63 15.31 -2.02
CA GLU A 174 -15.48 14.41 -2.80
C GLU A 174 -15.41 14.68 -4.32
N LYS A 175 -14.97 15.89 -4.70
CA LYS A 175 -14.72 16.23 -6.11
C LYS A 175 -13.36 15.72 -6.61
N LEU A 176 -12.45 15.45 -5.70
CA LEU A 176 -11.09 15.00 -6.01
C LEU A 176 -10.94 13.50 -5.87
N LEU A 177 -11.65 12.91 -4.91
CA LEU A 177 -11.56 11.52 -4.55
C LEU A 177 -12.92 10.88 -4.41
N GLN A 178 -13.05 9.65 -4.87
CA GLN A 178 -14.24 8.81 -4.70
C GLN A 178 -13.80 7.41 -4.37
N ILE A 179 -14.48 6.79 -3.41
CA ILE A 179 -14.21 5.43 -3.00
C ILE A 179 -15.49 4.60 -3.07
N ARG A 180 -15.35 3.37 -3.55
CA ARG A 180 -16.35 2.32 -3.48
C ARG A 180 -15.77 1.14 -2.74
N LEU A 181 -16.41 0.73 -1.65
CA LEU A 181 -16.11 -0.53 -0.98
C LEU A 181 -16.71 -1.68 -1.80
N LYS A 182 -15.89 -2.64 -2.22
CA LYS A 182 -16.31 -3.77 -3.04
C LYS A 182 -16.59 -5.01 -2.21
N ASN A 183 -15.70 -5.28 -1.26
CA ASN A 183 -15.77 -6.49 -0.44
C ASN A 183 -15.02 -6.28 0.88
N VAL A 184 -15.46 -6.97 1.91
CA VAL A 184 -14.71 -7.17 3.16
C VAL A 184 -14.20 -8.60 3.14
N ASP A 185 -12.89 -8.78 3.00
CA ASP A 185 -12.29 -10.12 2.91
C ASP A 185 -12.32 -10.81 4.29
N TYR A 186 -11.95 -10.05 5.31
CA TYR A 186 -12.08 -10.40 6.72
C TYR A 186 -12.07 -9.14 7.58
N SER A 187 -12.70 -9.19 8.73
CA SER A 187 -12.63 -8.12 9.70
C SER A 187 -12.91 -8.61 11.11
N LYS A 188 -12.04 -8.22 12.04
CA LYS A 188 -12.27 -8.38 13.47
C LYS A 188 -11.68 -7.20 14.22
N MET A 189 -12.50 -6.65 15.11
CA MET A 189 -12.13 -5.60 16.03
C MET A 189 -12.62 -6.00 17.42
N LEU A 190 -11.71 -6.09 18.38
CA LEU A 190 -12.09 -6.31 19.77
C LEU A 190 -12.78 -5.06 20.32
N SER A 191 -13.63 -5.25 21.31
CA SER A 191 -14.23 -4.14 22.05
C SER A 191 -13.10 -3.34 22.69
N GLU A 192 -12.92 -2.12 22.20
CA GLU A 192 -11.90 -1.21 22.66
C GLU A 192 -12.54 -0.03 23.38
N ASP A 193 -11.78 0.54 24.29
CA ASP A 193 -12.03 1.86 24.83
C ASP A 193 -12.10 2.87 23.66
N GLU A 194 -13.10 3.73 23.65
CA GLU A 194 -13.44 4.59 22.52
C GLU A 194 -12.31 5.53 22.10
N VAL A 195 -11.42 5.88 23.03
CA VAL A 195 -10.24 6.69 22.73
C VAL A 195 -9.25 5.90 21.88
N ALA A 196 -8.98 4.65 22.26
CA ALA A 196 -8.06 3.80 21.54
C ALA A 196 -8.56 3.47 20.13
N ALA A 197 -9.84 3.22 19.95
CA ALA A 197 -10.44 2.94 18.66
C ALA A 197 -10.26 4.09 17.67
N ARG A 198 -10.20 5.33 18.14
CA ARG A 198 -10.14 6.54 17.31
C ARG A 198 -8.77 7.15 17.12
N SER A 199 -7.82 6.77 17.95
CA SER A 199 -6.48 7.38 17.94
C SER A 199 -5.67 7.06 16.69
N ALA A 200 -6.04 6.08 15.94
CA ALA A 200 -5.24 5.50 14.86
C ALA A 200 -5.54 6.06 13.47
N HIS A 201 -5.73 7.34 13.29
CA HIS A 201 -5.98 7.99 11.98
C HIS A 201 -7.20 7.50 11.19
N LEU A 202 -8.05 6.64 11.74
CA LEU A 202 -9.06 5.88 11.03
C LEU A 202 -10.48 6.39 11.24
N GLU A 203 -10.61 7.54 11.84
CA GLU A 203 -11.91 8.20 11.98
C GLU A 203 -12.51 8.61 10.64
N ARG A 204 -11.66 8.74 9.62
CA ARG A 204 -12.06 9.11 8.27
C ARG A 204 -11.44 8.15 7.26
N THR A 205 -11.95 8.19 6.06
CA THR A 205 -11.33 7.52 4.91
C THR A 205 -9.83 7.82 4.87
N PRO A 206 -8.98 6.81 4.67
CA PRO A 206 -7.54 6.96 4.75
C PRO A 206 -7.01 8.14 3.92
N MET A 207 -6.55 9.18 4.61
CA MET A 207 -6.06 10.43 3.98
C MET A 207 -4.82 10.23 3.12
N PHE A 208 -4.07 9.15 3.32
CA PHE A 208 -2.88 8.84 2.51
C PHE A 208 -3.20 8.60 1.04
N MET A 209 -4.45 8.32 0.68
CA MET A 209 -4.89 8.23 -0.72
C MET A 209 -4.67 9.54 -1.50
N TYR A 210 -4.42 10.65 -0.80
CA TYR A 210 -4.05 11.93 -1.43
C TYR A 210 -2.56 12.19 -1.41
N LEU A 211 -1.81 11.41 -0.65
CA LEU A 211 -0.38 11.63 -0.49
C LEU A 211 0.35 10.94 -1.65
N PHE A 212 0.30 11.57 -2.79
CA PHE A 212 1.04 11.12 -3.97
C PHE A 212 2.54 11.42 -3.81
N VAL A 213 3.36 10.78 -4.63
CA VAL A 213 4.82 10.92 -4.56
C VAL A 213 5.27 12.39 -4.59
N ASN A 214 4.61 13.25 -5.36
CA ASN A 214 4.96 14.66 -5.39
C ASN A 214 4.77 15.39 -4.05
N THR A 215 3.89 14.91 -3.17
CA THR A 215 3.75 15.48 -1.82
C THR A 215 5.04 15.31 -1.02
N TYR A 216 5.59 14.10 -1.02
CA TYR A 216 6.83 13.79 -0.29
C TYR A 216 8.05 14.47 -0.91
N LEU A 217 8.09 14.52 -2.24
CA LEU A 217 9.15 15.24 -2.95
C LEU A 217 9.09 16.74 -2.68
N SER A 218 7.88 17.33 -2.62
CA SER A 218 7.71 18.74 -2.26
C SER A 218 8.13 19.02 -0.82
N PHE A 219 7.99 18.08 0.10
CA PHE A 219 8.51 18.24 1.45
C PHE A 219 10.02 18.39 1.45
N ILE A 220 10.75 17.58 0.69
CA ILE A 220 12.21 17.69 0.57
C ILE A 220 12.59 18.98 -0.13
N ASP A 221 11.97 19.33 -1.25
CA ASP A 221 12.31 20.50 -2.07
C ASP A 221 12.08 21.82 -1.33
N GLN A 222 10.89 21.98 -0.71
CA GLN A 222 10.46 23.24 -0.13
C GLN A 222 10.83 23.39 1.35
N PHE A 223 10.82 22.30 2.11
CA PHE A 223 10.94 22.32 3.57
C PHE A 223 12.09 21.47 4.10
N GLY A 224 12.87 20.83 3.23
CA GLY A 224 14.01 20.03 3.64
C GLY A 224 15.18 20.91 4.10
N GLU A 225 15.59 20.72 5.36
CA GLU A 225 16.77 21.33 5.98
C GLU A 225 17.75 20.24 6.42
N ASN A 226 19.02 20.60 6.67
CA ASN A 226 20.06 19.70 7.18
C ASN A 226 20.12 18.36 6.44
N ILE A 227 19.98 18.40 5.09
CA ILE A 227 19.98 17.18 4.28
C ILE A 227 21.40 16.60 4.27
N ASP A 228 21.53 15.40 4.81
CA ASP A 228 22.80 14.66 4.93
C ASP A 228 22.66 13.31 4.19
N ILE A 229 23.40 13.18 3.08
CA ILE A 229 23.44 11.97 2.29
C ILE A 229 24.32 10.93 2.96
N LYS A 230 23.71 9.85 3.41
CA LYS A 230 24.42 8.76 4.09
C LYS A 230 25.01 7.74 3.13
N LYS A 231 24.31 7.46 2.03
CA LYS A 231 24.73 6.43 1.09
C LYS A 231 24.09 6.66 -0.28
N VAL A 232 24.85 6.45 -1.34
CA VAL A 232 24.34 6.37 -2.71
C VAL A 232 24.76 5.02 -3.28
N GLU A 233 23.77 4.22 -3.64
CA GLU A 233 23.92 2.86 -4.15
C GLU A 233 23.40 2.82 -5.58
N LYS A 234 24.26 2.51 -6.54
CA LYS A 234 23.89 2.40 -7.95
C LYS A 234 23.86 0.96 -8.40
N SER A 235 22.80 0.60 -9.09
CA SER A 235 22.72 -0.62 -9.88
C SER A 235 22.51 -0.27 -11.34
N LYS A 236 22.35 -1.27 -12.21
CA LYS A 236 22.03 -1.06 -13.61
C LYS A 236 20.78 -0.22 -13.82
N ASP A 237 19.72 -0.50 -13.08
CA ASP A 237 18.38 0.03 -13.33
C ASP A 237 18.00 1.18 -12.40
N VAL A 238 18.54 1.23 -11.19
CA VAL A 238 18.15 2.20 -10.17
C VAL A 238 19.34 2.79 -9.40
N THR A 239 19.13 4.00 -8.92
CA THR A 239 20.00 4.64 -7.93
C THR A 239 19.23 4.83 -6.63
N LYS A 240 19.69 4.19 -5.55
CA LYS A 240 19.12 4.29 -4.21
C LYS A 240 19.93 5.30 -3.40
N VAL A 241 19.26 6.26 -2.81
CA VAL A 241 19.85 7.31 -1.97
C VAL A 241 19.30 7.20 -0.58
N THR A 242 20.17 6.95 0.40
CA THR A 242 19.83 6.97 1.83
C THR A 242 20.28 8.32 2.41
N PHE A 243 19.41 8.97 3.15
CA PHE A 243 19.64 10.31 3.67
C PHE A 243 18.94 10.56 5.00
N ASN A 244 19.46 11.55 5.74
CA ASN A 244 18.77 12.19 6.85
C ASN A 244 18.33 13.59 6.44
N ALA A 245 17.26 14.11 7.01
CA ALA A 245 16.80 15.47 6.81
C ALA A 245 15.83 15.92 7.90
N ASP A 246 15.79 17.21 8.16
CA ASP A 246 14.72 17.85 8.90
C ASP A 246 13.72 18.43 7.89
N ILE A 247 12.42 18.13 8.07
CA ILE A 247 11.35 18.70 7.26
C ILE A 247 10.54 19.63 8.16
N VAL A 248 10.74 20.93 7.97
CA VAL A 248 10.16 21.98 8.83
C VAL A 248 9.06 22.71 8.08
N ILE A 249 7.83 22.18 8.13
CA ILE A 249 6.68 22.76 7.42
C ILE A 249 6.08 23.91 8.23
N ASN A 250 5.94 23.73 9.55
CA ASN A 250 5.48 24.75 10.48
C ASN A 250 5.71 24.29 11.94
N LYS A 251 5.38 25.13 12.92
CA LYS A 251 5.56 24.80 14.34
C LYS A 251 4.84 23.51 14.83
N LYS A 252 3.86 23.00 14.07
CA LYS A 252 3.05 21.81 14.43
C LYS A 252 3.36 20.57 13.59
N LEU A 253 4.04 20.74 12.48
CA LEU A 253 4.34 19.65 11.53
C LEU A 253 5.80 19.72 11.14
N ASN A 254 6.61 19.00 11.87
CA ASN A 254 8.04 18.80 11.62
C ASN A 254 8.28 17.30 11.58
N LEU A 255 9.13 16.85 10.67
CA LEU A 255 9.59 15.46 10.60
C LEU A 255 11.10 15.45 10.80
N LYS A 256 11.61 14.50 11.54
CA LYS A 256 13.04 14.21 11.64
C LYS A 256 13.30 12.89 10.93
N LEU A 257 13.71 12.99 9.70
CA LEU A 257 13.96 11.83 8.85
C LEU A 257 15.34 11.25 9.13
N GLU A 258 15.41 9.96 9.46
CA GLU A 258 16.66 9.21 9.60
C GLU A 258 16.64 7.95 8.73
N ASN A 259 17.76 7.73 8.02
CA ASN A 259 17.88 6.59 7.09
C ASN A 259 16.71 6.47 6.12
N SER A 260 16.17 7.62 5.71
CA SER A 260 15.12 7.70 4.69
C SER A 260 15.71 7.41 3.31
N VAL A 261 14.87 6.93 2.39
CA VAL A 261 15.36 6.44 1.09
C VAL A 261 14.53 7.01 -0.06
N LEU A 262 15.23 7.46 -1.10
CA LEU A 262 14.65 7.64 -2.43
C LEU A 262 15.30 6.68 -3.42
N VAL A 263 14.49 6.04 -4.25
CA VAL A 263 14.96 5.18 -5.35
C VAL A 263 14.62 5.84 -6.66
N PHE A 264 15.64 6.19 -7.42
CA PHE A 264 15.52 6.81 -8.74
C PHE A 264 15.69 5.76 -9.84
N ASP A 265 14.87 5.81 -10.86
CA ASP A 265 15.05 5.09 -12.10
C ASP A 265 16.22 5.69 -12.90
N ASN A 266 17.19 4.91 -13.31
CA ASN A 266 18.39 5.42 -13.99
C ASN A 266 18.12 5.90 -15.42
N THR A 267 17.04 5.42 -16.05
CA THR A 267 16.69 5.78 -17.43
C THR A 267 15.93 7.11 -17.47
N THR A 268 14.95 7.27 -16.58
CA THR A 268 14.03 8.43 -16.60
C THR A 268 14.36 9.48 -15.54
N ASN A 269 15.18 9.14 -14.54
CA ASN A 269 15.40 9.88 -13.28
C ASN A 269 14.12 10.06 -12.44
N ALA A 270 13.04 9.32 -12.72
CA ALA A 270 11.83 9.35 -11.90
C ALA A 270 12.07 8.67 -10.55
N VAL A 271 11.40 9.11 -9.50
CA VAL A 271 11.38 8.41 -8.21
C VAL A 271 10.40 7.25 -8.27
N ARG A 272 10.89 6.02 -8.10
CA ARG A 272 10.09 4.79 -8.07
C ARG A 272 9.65 4.41 -6.66
N LYS A 273 10.44 4.78 -5.65
CA LYS A 273 10.13 4.45 -4.26
C LYS A 273 10.56 5.59 -3.34
N VAL A 274 9.71 5.85 -2.36
CA VAL A 274 9.97 6.75 -1.23
C VAL A 274 9.86 5.95 0.04
N ILE A 275 10.85 6.03 0.91
CA ILE A 275 10.78 5.55 2.29
C ILE A 275 11.10 6.73 3.19
N PHE A 276 10.13 7.18 3.97
CA PHE A 276 10.34 8.14 5.04
C PHE A 276 10.32 7.40 6.37
N ASN A 277 11.36 7.58 7.15
CA ASN A 277 11.46 7.05 8.50
C ASN A 277 11.59 8.26 9.44
N ASP A 278 10.46 8.70 9.98
CA ASP A 278 10.38 9.82 10.91
C ASP A 278 10.53 9.31 12.34
N ILE A 279 11.56 9.79 13.01
CA ILE A 279 11.89 9.48 14.41
C ILE A 279 11.51 10.61 15.36
N HIS A 280 10.79 11.62 14.86
CA HIS A 280 10.37 12.73 15.71
C HIS A 280 9.31 12.25 16.70
N GLN A 281 9.64 12.30 17.98
CA GLN A 281 8.68 12.00 19.04
C GLN A 281 7.63 13.10 19.10
N GLY A 282 6.47 12.81 18.55
CA GLY A 282 5.34 13.75 18.53
C GLY A 282 4.32 13.45 19.63
N ILE A 283 4.10 14.42 20.53
CA ILE A 283 3.00 14.35 21.50
C ILE A 283 1.92 15.31 21.03
N LYS A 284 0.70 14.80 20.84
CA LYS A 284 -0.47 15.60 20.44
C LYS A 284 -1.60 15.41 21.46
N ASP A 285 -2.04 16.52 22.06
CA ASP A 285 -3.27 16.54 22.82
C ASP A 285 -4.46 16.43 21.85
N LYS A 286 -5.34 15.50 22.13
CA LYS A 286 -6.54 15.21 21.36
C LYS A 286 -7.75 15.11 22.26
N VAL A 287 -8.93 15.20 21.66
CA VAL A 287 -10.21 14.99 22.34
C VAL A 287 -10.98 13.93 21.55
N SER A 288 -11.51 12.94 22.23
CA SER A 288 -12.37 11.93 21.61
C SER A 288 -13.63 12.59 21.06
N ASP A 289 -13.95 12.37 19.80
CA ASP A 289 -15.16 12.93 19.19
C ASP A 289 -16.45 12.39 19.81
N LYS A 290 -16.42 11.14 20.26
CA LYS A 290 -17.60 10.46 20.83
C LYS A 290 -17.79 10.79 22.31
N THR A 291 -16.74 10.63 23.13
CA THR A 291 -16.85 10.82 24.59
C THR A 291 -16.49 12.22 25.04
N LYS A 292 -15.95 13.07 24.16
CA LYS A 292 -15.39 14.40 24.48
C LYS A 292 -14.28 14.36 25.52
N THR A 293 -13.66 13.21 25.73
CA THR A 293 -12.62 13.03 26.75
C THR A 293 -11.25 13.36 26.16
N PRO A 294 -10.40 14.13 26.85
CA PRO A 294 -9.05 14.43 26.42
C PRO A 294 -8.14 13.21 26.56
N TYR A 295 -7.21 13.07 25.60
CA TYR A 295 -6.17 12.07 25.62
C TYR A 295 -4.91 12.57 24.92
N LYS A 296 -3.76 11.93 25.15
CA LYS A 296 -2.52 12.19 24.42
C LYS A 296 -2.25 11.07 23.43
N SER A 297 -1.96 11.46 22.21
CA SER A 297 -1.44 10.55 21.17
C SER A 297 0.06 10.80 21.04
N ILE A 298 0.85 9.76 21.25
CA ILE A 298 2.31 9.78 21.22
C ILE A 298 2.76 8.97 20.02
N THR A 299 3.61 9.56 19.20
CA THR A 299 4.25 8.87 18.07
C THR A 299 5.75 8.78 18.36
N ASP A 300 6.28 7.57 18.48
CA ASP A 300 7.71 7.31 18.71
C ASP A 300 8.45 7.11 17.39
N ASN A 301 7.83 6.41 16.45
CA ASN A 301 8.36 6.20 15.10
C ASN A 301 7.21 6.13 14.09
N TYR A 302 7.40 6.79 12.96
CA TYR A 302 6.49 6.71 11.82
C TYR A 302 7.29 6.37 10.58
N ARG A 303 7.03 5.21 9.99
CA ARG A 303 7.65 4.76 8.76
C ARG A 303 6.61 4.66 7.66
N LEU A 304 6.93 5.24 6.53
CA LEU A 304 6.11 5.23 5.33
C LEU A 304 6.94 4.69 4.16
N GLU A 305 6.32 3.84 3.37
CA GLU A 305 6.86 3.39 2.08
C GLU A 305 5.81 3.61 0.99
N LEU A 306 6.21 4.25 -0.09
CA LEU A 306 5.40 4.46 -1.28
C LEU A 306 6.14 3.92 -2.48
N THR A 307 5.53 3.01 -3.23
CA THR A 307 6.12 2.39 -4.43
C THR A 307 5.28 2.71 -5.66
N LEU A 308 5.98 2.95 -6.77
CA LEU A 308 5.39 3.18 -8.08
C LEU A 308 5.99 2.20 -9.09
N THR A 309 5.16 1.68 -9.97
CA THR A 309 5.57 0.74 -11.03
C THR A 309 5.21 1.27 -12.39
N ASP A 310 5.81 0.70 -13.42
CA ASP A 310 5.54 1.08 -14.81
C ASP A 310 4.08 0.80 -15.19
N TYR A 311 3.48 1.79 -15.82
CA TYR A 311 2.15 1.70 -16.40
C TYR A 311 2.12 2.49 -17.71
N LYS A 312 2.08 1.79 -18.83
CA LYS A 312 2.02 2.40 -20.18
C LYS A 312 3.11 3.45 -20.41
N GLY A 313 4.33 3.15 -19.99
CA GLY A 313 5.50 4.00 -20.18
C GLY A 313 5.63 5.17 -19.19
N LYS A 314 4.82 5.20 -18.14
CA LYS A 314 4.92 6.15 -17.02
C LYS A 314 4.81 5.40 -15.70
N LEU A 315 5.25 6.04 -14.63
CA LEU A 315 5.06 5.48 -13.29
C LEU A 315 3.65 5.76 -12.77
N LEU A 316 3.05 4.77 -12.11
CA LEU A 316 1.78 4.87 -11.44
C LEU A 316 1.89 4.24 -10.05
N PHE A 317 1.10 4.73 -9.09
CA PHE A 317 0.98 4.16 -7.75
C PHE A 317 0.84 2.63 -7.81
N SER A 318 1.64 1.94 -7.01
CA SER A 318 1.60 0.48 -6.83
C SER A 318 1.21 0.12 -5.41
N SER A 319 1.98 0.54 -4.44
CA SER A 319 1.74 0.20 -3.05
C SER A 319 2.07 1.35 -2.10
N TYR A 320 1.44 1.30 -0.93
CA TYR A 320 1.68 2.19 0.19
C TYR A 320 1.65 1.37 1.48
N TYR A 321 2.68 1.51 2.28
CA TYR A 321 2.80 0.87 3.57
C TYR A 321 3.12 1.91 4.63
N VAL A 322 2.43 1.85 5.75
CA VAL A 322 2.70 2.69 6.92
C VAL A 322 2.80 1.83 8.16
N ARG A 323 3.80 2.13 8.96
CA ARG A 323 3.95 1.61 10.31
C ARG A 323 4.09 2.76 11.29
N LEU A 324 3.27 2.76 12.33
CA LEU A 324 3.34 3.69 13.43
C LEU A 324 3.59 2.91 14.72
N ILE A 325 4.60 3.33 15.46
CA ILE A 325 4.89 2.87 16.81
C ILE A 325 4.68 4.07 17.75
N GLY A 326 3.97 3.87 18.83
CA GLY A 326 3.68 4.95 19.76
C GLY A 326 2.89 4.51 20.98
N ALA A 327 2.17 5.44 21.55
CA ALA A 327 1.32 5.18 22.72
C ALA A 327 0.12 6.12 22.78
N ILE A 328 -0.87 5.74 23.57
CA ILE A 328 -1.99 6.59 23.98
C ILE A 328 -1.97 6.72 25.49
N GLU A 329 -2.06 7.96 25.99
CA GLU A 329 -2.27 8.23 27.41
C GLU A 329 -3.69 8.72 27.64
N TYR A 330 -4.44 7.98 28.43
CA TYR A 330 -5.84 8.25 28.73
C TYR A 330 -6.16 7.88 30.19
N LYS A 331 -6.74 8.82 30.95
CA LYS A 331 -7.08 8.61 32.35
C LYS A 331 -5.96 8.00 33.21
N GLY A 332 -4.73 8.49 33.00
CA GLY A 332 -3.55 8.01 33.75
C GLY A 332 -3.01 6.64 33.34
N LYS A 333 -3.59 6.02 32.31
CA LYS A 333 -3.07 4.79 31.68
C LYS A 333 -2.32 5.11 30.40
N ARG A 334 -1.23 4.41 30.17
CA ARG A 334 -0.45 4.46 28.92
C ARG A 334 -0.51 3.11 28.24
N ASP A 335 -1.09 3.08 27.05
CA ASP A 335 -1.14 1.90 26.21
C ASP A 335 -0.17 2.04 25.05
N LYS A 336 0.68 1.04 24.89
CA LYS A 336 1.55 0.91 23.70
C LYS A 336 0.70 0.64 22.48
N LEU A 337 1.04 1.29 21.38
CA LEU A 337 0.34 1.13 20.12
C LEU A 337 1.30 0.79 18.98
N PHE A 338 1.00 -0.27 18.27
CA PHE A 338 1.57 -0.60 16.98
C PHE A 338 0.45 -0.62 15.96
N LEU A 339 0.60 0.18 14.90
CA LEU A 339 -0.38 0.28 13.82
C LEU A 339 0.31 0.09 12.49
N GLU A 340 -0.32 -0.70 11.65
CA GLU A 340 0.16 -1.02 10.31
C GLU A 340 -0.96 -0.88 9.29
N HIS A 341 -0.67 -0.20 8.20
CA HIS A 341 -1.56 -0.08 7.06
C HIS A 341 -0.85 -0.52 5.79
N SER A 342 -1.51 -1.33 5.00
CA SER A 342 -1.07 -1.69 3.66
C SER A 342 -2.14 -1.31 2.64
N PHE A 343 -1.74 -0.69 1.56
CA PHE A 343 -2.60 -0.33 0.45
C PHE A 343 -1.93 -0.73 -0.85
N LEU A 344 -2.50 -1.68 -1.55
CA LEU A 344 -1.93 -2.28 -2.75
C LEU A 344 -2.88 -2.13 -3.93
N ARG A 345 -2.39 -1.60 -5.05
CA ARG A 345 -3.10 -1.62 -6.32
C ARG A 345 -3.15 -3.05 -6.88
N THR A 346 -4.34 -3.51 -7.22
CA THR A 346 -4.60 -4.83 -7.81
C THR A 346 -5.16 -4.74 -9.22
N GLY A 347 -5.47 -3.54 -9.71
CA GLY A 347 -5.96 -3.33 -11.06
C GLY A 347 -6.14 -1.85 -11.39
N VAL A 348 -6.46 -1.55 -12.67
CA VAL A 348 -6.69 -0.20 -13.18
C VAL A 348 -7.87 -0.19 -14.13
N GLN A 349 -8.81 0.74 -13.95
CA GLN A 349 -9.96 0.93 -14.83
C GLN A 349 -10.10 2.40 -15.26
N ASN A 350 -10.33 2.65 -16.53
CA ASN A 350 -10.62 3.98 -17.07
C ASN A 350 -12.14 4.27 -16.97
N LYS A 351 -12.66 4.32 -15.74
CA LYS A 351 -14.08 4.53 -15.43
C LYS A 351 -14.22 5.51 -14.27
N HIS A 352 -15.46 5.88 -13.97
CA HIS A 352 -15.85 6.63 -12.78
C HIS A 352 -16.67 5.72 -11.85
N ILE A 353 -16.63 6.01 -10.55
CA ILE A 353 -17.51 5.36 -9.58
C ILE A 353 -18.88 6.03 -9.67
N LYS A 354 -19.94 5.25 -9.83
CA LYS A 354 -21.31 5.77 -9.83
C LYS A 354 -21.62 6.41 -8.49
N LYS A 355 -22.46 7.44 -8.48
CA LYS A 355 -22.74 8.23 -7.28
C LYS A 355 -23.33 7.39 -6.15
N GLU A 356 -24.21 6.48 -6.48
CA GLU A 356 -24.89 5.55 -5.56
C GLU A 356 -23.96 4.54 -4.89
N ASP A 357 -22.84 4.23 -5.54
CA ASP A 357 -21.85 3.25 -5.05
C ASP A 357 -20.78 3.87 -4.14
N ARG A 358 -20.75 5.20 -4.00
CA ARG A 358 -19.70 5.90 -3.27
C ARG A 358 -19.96 5.87 -1.79
N ILE A 359 -18.92 5.59 -1.01
CA ILE A 359 -18.98 5.84 0.43
C ILE A 359 -18.80 7.34 0.70
N ASP A 360 -19.35 7.79 1.82
CA ASP A 360 -19.10 9.13 2.33
C ASP A 360 -17.72 9.17 3.00
N ILE A 361 -16.75 9.79 2.32
CA ILE A 361 -15.36 9.86 2.79
C ILE A 361 -15.16 10.80 3.98
N GLN A 362 -16.18 11.53 4.40
CA GLN A 362 -16.17 12.35 5.62
C GLN A 362 -16.52 11.54 6.87
N LYS A 363 -17.14 10.37 6.68
CA LYS A 363 -17.46 9.45 7.78
C LYS A 363 -16.27 8.56 8.11
N SER A 364 -16.33 7.94 9.28
CA SER A 364 -15.38 6.92 9.69
C SER A 364 -15.45 5.73 8.72
N PHE A 365 -14.28 5.30 8.24
CA PHE A 365 -14.21 4.14 7.36
C PHE A 365 -14.72 2.86 8.04
N HIS A 366 -14.58 2.75 9.36
CA HIS A 366 -15.09 1.62 10.14
C HIS A 366 -16.60 1.47 10.11
N GLU A 367 -17.35 2.52 9.85
CA GLU A 367 -18.82 2.44 9.72
C GLU A 367 -19.26 1.57 8.54
N TYR A 368 -18.38 1.39 7.56
CA TYR A 368 -18.61 0.57 6.36
C TYR A 368 -18.06 -0.84 6.49
N ILE A 369 -17.28 -1.14 7.55
CA ILE A 369 -16.66 -2.45 7.74
C ILE A 369 -17.45 -3.20 8.80
N THR A 370 -18.22 -4.19 8.37
CA THR A 370 -18.93 -5.10 9.27
C THR A 370 -18.03 -6.26 9.68
N PRO A 371 -18.18 -6.82 10.90
CA PRO A 371 -17.47 -8.03 11.29
C PRO A 371 -17.72 -9.15 10.29
N HIS A 372 -16.67 -9.72 9.75
CA HIS A 372 -16.72 -10.75 8.73
C HIS A 372 -15.66 -11.82 8.97
N LYS A 373 -16.07 -13.08 8.97
CA LYS A 373 -15.15 -14.21 8.97
C LYS A 373 -14.64 -14.43 7.55
N GLN A 374 -13.44 -14.87 7.44
CA GLN A 374 -12.63 -15.00 6.24
C GLN A 374 -13.40 -15.45 4.98
N GLY A 375 -13.32 -14.62 3.93
CA GLY A 375 -13.57 -15.00 2.54
C GLY A 375 -12.26 -15.34 1.81
N GLU A 376 -12.26 -15.28 0.48
CA GLU A 376 -11.04 -15.44 -0.32
C GLU A 376 -10.14 -14.18 -0.17
N ALA A 377 -9.21 -14.20 0.77
CA ALA A 377 -8.28 -13.11 0.98
C ALA A 377 -7.14 -13.15 -0.04
N LYS A 378 -6.82 -12.01 -0.66
CA LYS A 378 -5.68 -11.86 -1.57
C LYS A 378 -4.33 -11.88 -0.83
N PHE A 379 -4.31 -11.46 0.44
CA PHE A 379 -3.15 -11.59 1.32
C PHE A 379 -3.31 -12.81 2.21
N LEU A 380 -2.23 -13.55 2.38
CA LEU A 380 -2.22 -14.66 3.33
C LEU A 380 -2.08 -14.12 4.76
N LEU A 381 -2.95 -14.58 5.64
CA LEU A 381 -2.83 -14.35 7.06
C LEU A 381 -1.68 -15.20 7.63
N THR A 382 -0.92 -14.66 8.58
CA THR A 382 -0.04 -15.46 9.42
C THR A 382 -0.90 -16.38 10.29
N LYS A 383 -0.27 -17.37 10.93
CA LYS A 383 -1.00 -18.27 11.83
C LYS A 383 -1.67 -17.49 12.98
N GLU A 384 -0.96 -16.57 13.60
CA GLU A 384 -1.49 -15.72 14.68
C GLU A 384 -2.71 -14.90 14.22
N GLU A 385 -2.63 -14.30 13.03
CA GLU A 385 -3.70 -13.51 12.45
C GLU A 385 -4.92 -14.38 12.11
N GLN A 386 -4.69 -15.59 11.62
CA GLN A 386 -5.76 -16.55 11.32
C GLN A 386 -6.46 -17.00 12.60
N ASP A 387 -5.70 -17.30 13.65
CA ASP A 387 -6.23 -17.66 14.96
C ASP A 387 -7.07 -16.49 15.52
N PHE A 388 -6.58 -15.26 15.40
CA PHE A 388 -7.32 -14.07 15.82
C PHE A 388 -8.66 -13.92 15.09
N ILE A 389 -8.70 -14.05 13.78
CA ILE A 389 -9.93 -13.90 12.98
C ILE A 389 -10.94 -15.01 13.30
N ASN A 390 -10.49 -16.22 13.61
CA ASN A 390 -11.35 -17.39 13.83
C ASN A 390 -11.90 -17.53 15.25
N GLN A 391 -11.27 -16.90 16.26
CA GLN A 391 -11.80 -16.81 17.62
C GLN A 391 -13.08 -15.98 17.67
#